data_7076a2c8872a659a914735ba99ab1e30
#
_entry.id   7076a2c8872a659a914735ba99ab1e30
#
_cell.length_a   1.000
_cell.length_b   1.000
_cell.length_c   1.000
_cell.angle_alpha   90.00
_cell.angle_beta   90.00
_cell.angle_gamma   90.00
#
_symmetry.space_group_name_H-M   'P 1'
#
loop_
_entity.id
_entity.type
_entity.pdbx_description
1 polymer ?
#
loop_
_entity_poly.entity_id
_entity_poly.type
_entity_poly.pdbx_seq_one_letter_code
_entity_poly.pdbx_strand_id
1 'polypeptide(L)'
;FKEPGRPDGIAIDIEENILVCLPGIHSIAKLDKKGEMLDLFHVPNWQPENLAFGGPDNKTLYVCSGLQSAVHTFKNDLPGIKLPIGNN
;
A
#
# COMPACT_ATOMS: atom_id res chain seq x y z
N PHE A 1 -13.31 -1.13 -7.79
CA PHE A 1 -12.36 -2.02 -8.48
C PHE A 1 -13.08 -3.23 -9.02
N LYS A 2 -12.63 -3.71 -10.17
CA LYS A 2 -13.19 -4.89 -10.81
C LYS A 2 -12.21 -6.04 -10.75
N GLU A 3 -12.73 -7.24 -10.84
CA GLU A 3 -11.89 -8.42 -10.95
C GLU A 3 -11.06 -8.34 -12.23
N PRO A 4 -9.79 -8.73 -12.22
CA PRO A 4 -9.06 -9.33 -11.11
C PRO A 4 -8.43 -8.34 -10.15
N GLY A 5 -8.70 -7.07 -10.27
CA GLY A 5 -8.11 -6.04 -9.45
C GLY A 5 -8.80 -5.85 -8.11
N ARG A 6 -9.25 -6.92 -7.50
CA ARG A 6 -9.93 -6.84 -6.20
C ARG A 6 -8.97 -6.30 -5.14
N PRO A 7 -9.38 -5.30 -4.37
CA PRO A 7 -8.51 -4.74 -3.33
C PRO A 7 -8.35 -5.70 -2.15
N ASP A 8 -7.19 -5.60 -1.50
CA ASP A 8 -6.90 -6.36 -0.30
C ASP A 8 -6.49 -5.38 0.79
N GLY A 9 -5.22 -5.31 1.19
CA GLY A 9 -4.81 -4.40 2.24
C GLY A 9 -4.75 -2.94 1.80
N ILE A 10 -4.96 -2.02 2.72
CA ILE A 10 -4.88 -0.59 2.45
C ILE A 10 -4.04 0.13 3.51
N ALA A 11 -3.46 1.27 3.12
CA ALA A 11 -2.79 2.19 4.04
C ALA A 11 -3.09 3.61 3.59
N ILE A 12 -2.97 4.57 4.48
CA ILE A 12 -3.35 5.96 4.21
C ILE A 12 -2.17 6.86 4.57
N ASP A 13 -1.81 7.80 3.69
CA ASP A 13 -0.76 8.77 3.98
C ASP A 13 -1.35 10.04 4.62
N ILE A 14 -0.47 10.99 4.98
CA ILE A 14 -0.91 12.16 5.73
C ILE A 14 -1.75 13.13 4.91
N GLU A 15 -1.80 12.99 3.60
CA GLU A 15 -2.69 13.78 2.75
C GLU A 15 -3.96 13.02 2.41
N GLU A 16 -4.20 11.90 3.11
CA GLU A 16 -5.40 11.08 2.93
C GLU A 16 -5.44 10.39 1.58
N ASN A 17 -4.29 10.19 0.95
CA ASN A 17 -4.23 9.31 -0.21
C ASN A 17 -4.25 7.86 0.27
N ILE A 18 -4.88 7.02 -0.50
CA ILE A 18 -5.09 5.63 -0.12
C ILE A 18 -4.22 4.75 -0.99
N LEU A 19 -3.40 3.91 -0.35
CA LEU A 19 -2.61 2.93 -1.06
C LEU A 19 -3.30 1.58 -0.88
N VAL A 20 -3.55 0.88 -1.97
CA VAL A 20 -4.35 -0.33 -1.97
C VAL A 20 -3.59 -1.44 -2.67
N CYS A 21 -3.49 -2.59 -2.03
CA CYS A 21 -2.92 -3.78 -2.65
C CYS A 21 -3.93 -4.41 -3.58
N LEU A 22 -3.50 -4.73 -4.79
CA LEU A 22 -4.30 -5.40 -5.80
C LEU A 22 -3.57 -6.66 -6.25
N PRO A 23 -3.65 -7.73 -5.46
CA PRO A 23 -2.84 -8.93 -5.74
C PRO A 23 -3.18 -9.59 -7.08
N GLY A 24 -4.43 -9.54 -7.49
CA GLY A 24 -4.83 -10.17 -8.74
C GLY A 24 -4.18 -9.59 -9.97
N ILE A 25 -3.68 -8.36 -9.90
CA ILE A 25 -2.96 -7.73 -11.01
C ILE A 25 -1.53 -7.36 -10.61
N HIS A 26 -1.04 -7.94 -9.52
CA HIS A 26 0.35 -7.74 -9.07
C HIS A 26 0.70 -6.26 -8.92
N SER A 27 -0.18 -5.49 -8.30
CA SER A 27 0.00 -4.03 -8.27
C SER A 27 -0.44 -3.43 -6.95
N ILE A 28 0.06 -2.21 -6.71
CA ILE A 28 -0.39 -1.35 -5.62
C ILE A 28 -0.89 -0.07 -6.25
N ALA A 29 -2.13 0.30 -5.97
CA ALA A 29 -2.72 1.50 -6.50
C ALA A 29 -2.66 2.61 -5.48
N LYS A 30 -2.45 3.85 -5.93
CA LYS A 30 -2.53 5.02 -5.08
C LYS A 30 -3.69 5.88 -5.56
N LEU A 31 -4.64 6.12 -4.67
CA LEU A 31 -5.84 6.89 -4.99
C LEU A 31 -5.86 8.13 -4.11
N ASP A 32 -6.43 9.22 -4.61
CA ASP A 32 -6.65 10.37 -3.75
C ASP A 32 -7.92 10.16 -2.92
N LYS A 33 -8.21 11.10 -2.04
CA LYS A 33 -9.35 10.95 -1.13
C LYS A 33 -10.69 11.00 -1.83
N LYS A 34 -10.71 11.38 -3.11
CA LYS A 34 -11.92 11.33 -3.91
C LYS A 34 -12.05 10.01 -4.67
N GLY A 35 -11.05 9.15 -4.56
CA GLY A 35 -11.06 7.86 -5.22
C GLY A 35 -10.45 7.86 -6.60
N GLU A 36 -9.80 8.93 -7.01
CA GLU A 36 -9.18 8.98 -8.32
C GLU A 36 -7.77 8.39 -8.27
N MET A 37 -7.44 7.64 -9.31
CA MET A 37 -6.15 6.97 -9.38
C MET A 37 -5.05 7.98 -9.61
N LEU A 38 -4.09 8.03 -8.70
CA LEU A 38 -2.91 8.88 -8.84
C LEU A 38 -1.73 8.10 -9.42
N ASP A 39 -1.60 6.83 -9.08
CA ASP A 39 -0.47 6.03 -9.53
C ASP A 39 -0.82 4.55 -9.41
N LEU A 40 -0.08 3.73 -10.15
CA LEU A 40 -0.23 2.28 -10.12
C LEU A 40 1.16 1.67 -10.19
N PHE A 41 1.58 0.99 -9.12
CA PHE A 41 2.90 0.39 -9.03
C PHE A 41 2.77 -1.09 -9.33
N HIS A 42 3.39 -1.54 -10.41
CA HIS A 42 3.33 -2.95 -10.80
C HIS A 42 4.51 -3.71 -10.19
N VAL A 43 4.22 -4.82 -9.54
CA VAL A 43 5.24 -5.68 -8.94
C VAL A 43 5.14 -7.08 -9.56
N PRO A 44 5.74 -7.28 -10.72
CA PRO A 44 5.54 -8.51 -11.48
C PRO A 44 5.98 -9.76 -10.70
N ASN A 45 5.23 -10.82 -10.89
CA ASN A 45 5.50 -12.11 -10.26
C ASN A 45 5.35 -12.09 -8.74
N TRP A 46 4.68 -11.10 -8.20
CA TRP A 46 4.50 -10.96 -6.77
C TRP A 46 3.07 -10.49 -6.49
N GLN A 47 2.47 -11.04 -5.45
CA GLN A 47 1.09 -10.70 -5.12
C GLN A 47 1.06 -9.91 -3.81
N PRO A 48 1.09 -8.58 -3.87
CA PRO A 48 1.00 -7.78 -2.66
C PRO A 48 -0.37 -7.94 -2.02
N GLU A 49 -0.40 -8.27 -0.73
CA GLU A 49 -1.63 -8.54 -0.03
C GLU A 49 -1.93 -7.54 1.07
N ASN A 50 -0.89 -7.03 1.72
CA ASN A 50 -1.08 -6.07 2.79
C ASN A 50 0.09 -5.13 2.84
N LEU A 51 -0.12 -3.95 3.40
CA LEU A 51 0.95 -2.97 3.50
C LEU A 51 0.75 -2.09 4.71
N ALA A 52 1.86 -1.52 5.20
CA ALA A 52 1.84 -0.63 6.35
C ALA A 52 2.99 0.35 6.25
N PHE A 53 2.80 1.55 6.71
CA PHE A 53 3.86 2.53 6.82
C PHE A 53 4.70 2.27 8.06
N GLY A 54 5.99 2.58 7.98
CA GLY A 54 6.90 2.49 9.11
C GLY A 54 8.22 3.15 8.80
N GLY A 55 9.22 2.83 9.60
CA GLY A 55 10.53 3.44 9.47
C GLY A 55 10.64 4.72 10.26
N PRO A 56 11.84 5.30 10.34
CA PRO A 56 12.07 6.48 11.20
C PRO A 56 11.24 7.71 10.81
N ASP A 57 11.01 7.89 9.52
CA ASP A 57 10.25 9.02 9.02
C ASP A 57 8.81 8.63 8.64
N ASN A 58 8.42 7.38 8.90
CA ASN A 58 7.11 6.83 8.56
C ASN A 58 6.81 6.89 7.07
N LYS A 59 7.82 6.90 6.24
CA LYS A 59 7.68 6.95 4.78
C LYS A 59 7.97 5.63 4.10
N THR A 60 8.38 4.62 4.83
CA THR A 60 8.68 3.32 4.27
C THR A 60 7.42 2.47 4.27
N LEU A 61 7.06 1.95 3.10
CA LEU A 61 5.96 1.00 2.99
C LEU A 61 6.52 -0.40 3.10
N TYR A 62 6.00 -1.16 4.04
CA TYR A 62 6.30 -2.58 4.18
C TYR A 62 5.14 -3.34 3.56
N VAL A 63 5.44 -4.07 2.49
CA VAL A 63 4.42 -4.76 1.71
C VAL A 63 4.67 -6.25 1.79
N CYS A 64 3.69 -7.00 2.22
CA CYS A 64 3.85 -8.44 2.38
C CYS A 64 3.00 -9.21 1.41
N SER A 65 3.49 -10.41 1.07
CA SER A 65 2.75 -11.37 0.28
C SER A 65 2.80 -12.70 1.02
N GLY A 66 1.64 -13.18 1.42
CA GLY A 66 1.57 -14.48 2.07
C GLY A 66 1.95 -15.61 1.15
N LEU A 67 1.68 -15.44 -0.14
CA LEU A 67 1.97 -16.46 -1.13
C LEU A 67 3.47 -16.69 -1.29
N GLN A 68 4.25 -15.62 -1.33
CA GLN A 68 5.70 -15.71 -1.43
C GLN A 68 6.40 -15.71 -0.07
N SER A 69 5.67 -15.54 1.01
CA SER A 69 6.22 -15.48 2.37
C SER A 69 7.35 -14.46 2.44
N ALA A 70 7.11 -13.29 1.85
CA ALA A 70 8.14 -12.28 1.71
C ALA A 70 7.60 -10.90 2.06
N VAL A 71 8.51 -10.02 2.46
CA VAL A 71 8.21 -8.61 2.71
C VAL A 71 9.15 -7.77 1.87
N HIS A 72 8.56 -6.83 1.12
CA HIS A 72 9.34 -5.86 0.37
C HIS A 72 9.11 -4.48 0.96
N THR A 73 10.10 -3.60 0.79
CA THR A 73 9.97 -2.23 1.26
C THR A 73 10.06 -1.27 0.09
N PHE A 74 9.24 -0.23 0.16
CA PHE A 74 9.23 0.83 -0.84
C PHE A 74 9.20 2.16 -0.13
N LYS A 75 9.88 3.16 -0.71
CA LYS A 75 9.86 4.50 -0.15
C LYS A 75 8.69 5.26 -0.74
N ASN A 76 7.87 5.84 0.10
CA ASN A 76 6.77 6.68 -0.35
C ASN A 76 7.16 8.16 -0.21
N ASP A 77 6.55 9.03 -0.99
CA ASP A 77 6.85 10.46 -0.94
C ASP A 77 6.38 11.10 0.35
N LEU A 78 5.24 10.65 0.84
CA LEU A 78 4.62 11.20 2.05
C LEU A 78 4.61 10.16 3.15
N PRO A 79 4.69 10.59 4.40
CA PRO A 79 4.57 9.64 5.50
C PRO A 79 3.13 9.14 5.64
N GLY A 80 3.00 8.00 6.30
CA GLY A 80 1.69 7.48 6.64
C GLY A 80 1.04 8.30 7.72
N ILE A 81 -0.28 8.19 7.82
CA ILE A 81 -1.00 8.85 8.89
C ILE A 81 -0.68 8.13 10.20
N LYS A 82 -0.57 8.89 11.27
CA LYS A 82 -0.33 8.28 12.56
C LYS A 82 -1.61 7.69 13.09
N LEU A 83 -1.51 6.46 13.60
CA LEU A 83 -2.66 5.81 14.18
C LEU A 83 -2.88 6.32 15.59
N PRO A 84 -4.14 6.43 16.01
CA PRO A 84 -4.42 6.95 17.35
C PRO A 84 -3.94 6.01 18.46
N ILE A 85 -3.75 4.74 18.17
CA ILE A 85 -3.24 3.83 19.13
C ILE A 85 -1.82 3.62 18.89
N GLY A 86 -1.13 3.87 19.74
CA GLY A 86 -0.11 3.63 19.37
C GLY A 86 1.11 3.73 19.57
N ASN A 87 1.62 3.21 19.06
CA ASN A 87 2.91 3.05 18.97
C ASN A 87 3.49 3.94 18.02
N ASN A 88 2.85 4.85 17.72
CA ASN A 88 3.34 5.73 16.75
C ASN A 88 3.93 6.97 17.27
#